data_fdf847f9eea7795240ce897dcfc9030c
#
_entry.id   fdf847f9eea7795240ce897dcfc9030c
#
_cell.length_a   1.000
_cell.length_b   1.000
_cell.length_c   1.000
_cell.angle_alpha   90.00
_cell.angle_beta   90.00
_cell.angle_gamma   90.00
#
_symmetry.space_group_name_H-M   'P 1'
#
loop_
_entity.id
_entity.type
_entity.pdbx_description
1 polymer ?
#
loop_
_entity_poly.entity_id
_entity_poly.type
_entity_poly.pdbx_seq_one_letter_code
_entity_poly.pdbx_strand_id
1 'polypeptide(L)'
;AHKIYGPKGIGLLYIRDGVTLTPLIFGGGQESGIRGGTENVPAIAGFGVAAKIAFNQMRSTMRHEIALRNYLIQRVLHEIPFCQLNGSHQNRLPGNANFSFEHVEGSSLLMMLDAQGICASSGSACASSSAEPSHVLTAIGLSDELAHASLRLTLGRNTTKKELDLVVSILKETIDQLRSISDSYLNRISR
;
A
#
# COMPACT_ATOMS: atom_id res chain seq x y z
N ALA A 1 -6.03 -2.52 14.38
CA ALA A 1 -7.33 -1.98 13.94
C ALA A 1 -7.21 -0.85 12.91
N HIS A 2 -6.09 -0.14 12.87
CA HIS A 2 -5.92 1.07 12.04
C HIS A 2 -6.08 0.83 10.53
N LYS A 3 -5.87 -0.38 10.04
CA LYS A 3 -6.05 -0.71 8.60
C LYS A 3 -7.50 -0.95 8.19
N ILE A 4 -8.41 -0.97 9.15
CA ILE A 4 -9.87 -0.98 8.94
C ILE A 4 -10.54 0.25 9.55
N TYR A 5 -9.78 1.37 9.64
CA TYR A 5 -10.21 2.66 10.16
C TYR A 5 -10.55 2.68 11.67
N GLY A 6 -10.02 1.71 12.42
CA GLY A 6 -10.10 1.67 13.89
C GLY A 6 -8.93 2.39 14.56
N PRO A 7 -8.90 2.42 15.90
CA PRO A 7 -7.83 3.07 16.66
C PRO A 7 -6.46 2.44 16.41
N LYS A 8 -5.40 3.26 16.42
CA LYS A 8 -4.03 2.77 16.47
C LYS A 8 -3.73 2.18 17.86
N GLY A 9 -2.75 1.25 17.92
CA GLY A 9 -2.30 0.69 19.19
C GLY A 9 -3.16 -0.44 19.74
N ILE A 10 -4.12 -0.96 18.97
CA ILE A 10 -4.91 -2.14 19.31
C ILE A 10 -4.87 -3.17 18.18
N GLY A 11 -4.72 -4.43 18.54
CA GLY A 11 -4.75 -5.57 17.64
C GLY A 11 -5.55 -6.73 18.24
N LEU A 12 -5.77 -7.78 17.46
CA LEU A 12 -6.47 -8.98 17.85
C LEU A 12 -5.71 -10.20 17.35
N LEU A 13 -5.63 -11.23 18.19
CA LEU A 13 -5.16 -12.55 17.82
C LEU A 13 -6.28 -13.56 18.04
N TYR A 14 -6.67 -14.27 16.98
CA TYR A 14 -7.56 -15.41 17.09
C TYR A 14 -6.75 -16.69 17.36
N ILE A 15 -7.11 -17.41 18.40
CA ILE A 15 -6.50 -18.67 18.77
C ILE A 15 -7.59 -19.75 18.68
N ARG A 16 -7.39 -20.71 17.80
CA ARG A 16 -8.30 -21.86 17.66
C ARG A 16 -8.20 -22.78 18.88
N ASP A 17 -9.32 -23.38 19.26
CA ASP A 17 -9.35 -24.37 20.35
C ASP A 17 -8.32 -25.49 20.12
N GLY A 18 -7.65 -25.88 21.21
CA GLY A 18 -6.57 -26.88 21.18
C GLY A 18 -5.19 -26.35 20.82
N VAL A 19 -5.05 -25.07 20.45
CA VAL A 19 -3.75 -24.42 20.25
C VAL A 19 -3.28 -23.78 21.56
N THR A 20 -2.08 -24.13 22.00
CA THR A 20 -1.44 -23.54 23.19
C THR A 20 -0.37 -22.54 22.75
N LEU A 21 -0.41 -21.35 23.32
CA LEU A 21 0.61 -20.31 23.10
C LEU A 21 1.35 -20.00 24.39
N THR A 22 2.65 -19.81 24.29
CA THR A 22 3.47 -19.28 25.37
C THR A 22 3.35 -17.76 25.41
N PRO A 23 3.03 -17.14 26.57
CA PRO A 23 2.99 -15.71 26.69
C PRO A 23 4.35 -15.08 26.35
N LEU A 24 4.35 -13.99 25.55
CA LEU A 24 5.55 -13.19 25.29
C LEU A 24 5.70 -12.05 26.31
N ILE A 25 4.57 -11.58 26.87
CA ILE A 25 4.54 -10.50 27.86
C ILE A 25 3.93 -11.07 29.12
N PHE A 26 4.77 -11.22 30.13
CA PHE A 26 4.41 -11.75 31.44
C PHE A 26 3.77 -10.65 32.31
N GLY A 27 2.82 -11.05 33.18
CA GLY A 27 2.12 -10.11 34.08
C GLY A 27 0.99 -10.81 34.79
N GLY A 28 -0.11 -10.09 35.00
CA GLY A 28 -1.33 -10.65 35.61
C GLY A 28 -2.07 -11.62 34.68
N GLY A 29 -3.23 -12.07 35.13
CA GLY A 29 -4.04 -13.06 34.41
C GLY A 29 -4.91 -12.51 33.27
N GLN A 30 -4.65 -11.28 32.81
CA GLN A 30 -5.40 -10.67 31.69
C GLN A 30 -5.28 -11.51 30.40
N GLU A 31 -6.30 -11.44 29.56
CA GLU A 31 -6.39 -12.22 28.32
C GLU A 31 -6.12 -13.73 28.56
N SER A 32 -6.71 -14.27 29.61
CA SER A 32 -6.52 -15.69 30.03
C SER A 32 -5.06 -16.05 30.30
N GLY A 33 -4.24 -15.11 30.77
CA GLY A 33 -2.82 -15.30 31.08
C GLY A 33 -1.90 -15.26 29.85
N ILE A 34 -2.43 -15.06 28.66
CA ILE A 34 -1.64 -15.04 27.40
C ILE A 34 -0.96 -13.68 27.20
N ARG A 35 -1.61 -12.59 27.65
CA ARG A 35 -1.08 -11.24 27.49
C ARG A 35 -1.35 -10.41 28.74
N GLY A 36 -0.35 -10.25 29.60
CA GLY A 36 -0.45 -9.43 30.82
C GLY A 36 -0.59 -7.94 30.51
N GLY A 37 -1.12 -7.20 31.51
CA GLY A 37 -1.35 -5.75 31.46
C GLY A 37 -2.82 -5.39 31.34
N THR A 38 -3.22 -4.27 31.97
CA THR A 38 -4.60 -3.77 31.95
C THR A 38 -5.07 -3.56 30.52
N GLU A 39 -6.26 -4.02 30.21
CA GLU A 39 -6.87 -3.92 28.91
C GLU A 39 -7.18 -2.47 28.53
N ASN A 40 -6.83 -2.08 27.30
CA ASN A 40 -7.20 -0.78 26.74
C ASN A 40 -8.66 -0.81 26.25
N VAL A 41 -9.61 -0.78 27.19
CA VAL A 41 -11.04 -0.93 26.91
C VAL A 41 -11.56 0.07 25.88
N PRO A 42 -11.19 1.37 25.89
CA PRO A 42 -11.63 2.31 24.86
C PRO A 42 -11.17 1.90 23.45
N ALA A 43 -9.93 1.46 23.30
CA ALA A 43 -9.41 1.03 22.00
C ALA A 43 -10.03 -0.31 21.55
N ILE A 44 -10.29 -1.24 22.48
CA ILE A 44 -10.99 -2.49 22.20
C ILE A 44 -12.41 -2.21 21.69
N ALA A 45 -13.16 -1.34 22.35
CA ALA A 45 -14.49 -0.93 21.92
C ALA A 45 -14.46 -0.30 20.52
N GLY A 46 -13.51 0.62 20.28
CA GLY A 46 -13.30 1.24 18.98
C GLY A 46 -12.96 0.23 17.88
N PHE A 47 -12.13 -0.79 18.18
CA PHE A 47 -11.85 -1.87 17.25
C PHE A 47 -13.10 -2.70 16.91
N GLY A 48 -13.90 -3.05 17.92
CA GLY A 48 -15.16 -3.77 17.71
C GLY A 48 -16.13 -3.01 16.79
N VAL A 49 -16.26 -1.70 16.98
CA VAL A 49 -17.07 -0.84 16.10
C VAL A 49 -16.51 -0.81 14.69
N ALA A 50 -15.19 -0.63 14.52
CA ALA A 50 -14.54 -0.61 13.23
C ALA A 50 -14.72 -1.95 12.48
N ALA A 51 -14.56 -3.07 13.17
CA ALA A 51 -14.79 -4.41 12.60
C ALA A 51 -16.24 -4.60 12.12
N LYS A 52 -17.22 -4.17 12.92
CA LYS A 52 -18.65 -4.22 12.55
C LYS A 52 -18.94 -3.40 11.29
N ILE A 53 -18.41 -2.17 11.22
CA ILE A 53 -18.57 -1.30 10.06
C ILE A 53 -17.91 -1.92 8.83
N ALA A 54 -16.66 -2.39 8.97
CA ALA A 54 -15.92 -3.02 7.88
C ALA A 54 -16.66 -4.25 7.33
N PHE A 55 -17.19 -5.10 8.19
CA PHE A 55 -17.97 -6.26 7.80
C PHE A 55 -19.25 -5.87 7.03
N ASN A 56 -20.03 -4.94 7.57
CA ASN A 56 -21.29 -4.51 6.96
C ASN A 56 -21.09 -3.82 5.62
N GLN A 57 -20.01 -3.05 5.46
CA GLN A 57 -19.71 -2.28 4.25
C GLN A 57 -18.77 -3.01 3.28
N MET A 58 -18.25 -4.17 3.63
CA MET A 58 -17.20 -4.85 2.86
C MET A 58 -17.52 -4.97 1.36
N ARG A 59 -18.71 -5.45 1.01
CA ARG A 59 -19.09 -5.67 -0.41
C ARG A 59 -19.23 -4.35 -1.19
N SER A 60 -19.74 -3.29 -0.57
CA SER A 60 -19.88 -1.97 -1.21
C SER A 60 -18.53 -1.31 -1.38
N THR A 61 -17.69 -1.34 -0.35
CA THR A 61 -16.32 -0.83 -0.37
C THR A 61 -15.48 -1.53 -1.43
N MET A 62 -15.51 -2.88 -1.47
CA MET A 62 -14.80 -3.64 -2.49
C MET A 62 -15.19 -3.25 -3.92
N ARG A 63 -16.48 -3.10 -4.20
CA ARG A 63 -16.96 -2.68 -5.55
C ARG A 63 -16.47 -1.29 -5.91
N HIS A 64 -16.54 -0.36 -4.98
CA HIS A 64 -16.05 1.01 -5.14
C HIS A 64 -14.54 1.04 -5.43
N GLU A 65 -13.76 0.38 -4.58
CA GLU A 65 -12.30 0.32 -4.72
C GLU A 65 -11.87 -0.38 -6.02
N ILE A 66 -12.54 -1.48 -6.41
CA ILE A 66 -12.26 -2.17 -7.68
C ILE A 66 -12.49 -1.24 -8.88
N ALA A 67 -13.60 -0.51 -8.90
CA ALA A 67 -13.91 0.40 -9.99
C ALA A 67 -12.86 1.52 -10.11
N LEU A 68 -12.50 2.14 -8.98
CA LEU A 68 -11.50 3.20 -8.94
C LEU A 68 -10.09 2.68 -9.25
N ARG A 69 -9.71 1.51 -8.70
CA ARG A 69 -8.43 0.88 -9.00
C ARG A 69 -8.29 0.57 -10.48
N ASN A 70 -9.29 0.00 -11.10
CA ASN A 70 -9.26 -0.32 -12.53
C ASN A 70 -9.14 0.96 -13.37
N TYR A 71 -9.87 2.00 -12.99
CA TYR A 71 -9.75 3.32 -13.60
C TYR A 71 -8.32 3.88 -13.48
N LEU A 72 -7.73 3.84 -12.27
CA LEU A 72 -6.35 4.28 -12.04
C LEU A 72 -5.36 3.49 -12.89
N ILE A 73 -5.47 2.15 -12.90
CA ILE A 73 -4.58 1.27 -13.66
C ILE A 73 -4.65 1.62 -15.17
N GLN A 74 -5.86 1.76 -15.71
CA GLN A 74 -6.04 2.11 -17.11
C GLN A 74 -5.39 3.45 -17.46
N ARG A 75 -5.61 4.47 -16.62
CA ARG A 75 -5.05 5.80 -16.83
C ARG A 75 -3.53 5.78 -16.81
N VAL A 76 -2.94 5.19 -15.77
CA VAL A 76 -1.47 5.14 -15.61
C VAL A 76 -0.82 4.40 -16.78
N LEU A 77 -1.32 3.21 -17.15
CA LEU A 77 -0.75 2.44 -18.25
C LEU A 77 -0.92 3.10 -19.62
N HIS A 78 -1.96 3.92 -19.80
CA HIS A 78 -2.19 4.61 -21.07
C HIS A 78 -1.42 5.93 -21.18
N GLU A 79 -1.27 6.66 -20.08
CA GLU A 79 -0.75 8.02 -20.09
C GLU A 79 0.74 8.14 -19.75
N ILE A 80 1.30 7.12 -19.11
CA ILE A 80 2.70 7.12 -18.69
C ILE A 80 3.43 5.98 -19.43
N PRO A 81 4.30 6.30 -20.41
CA PRO A 81 5.07 5.29 -21.13
C PRO A 81 6.12 4.62 -20.21
N PHE A 82 6.63 3.47 -20.63
CA PHE A 82 7.66 2.72 -19.90
C PHE A 82 7.30 2.47 -18.45
N CYS A 83 6.05 2.04 -18.22
CA CYS A 83 5.56 1.58 -16.93
C CYS A 83 4.86 0.23 -17.07
N GLN A 84 4.82 -0.50 -15.98
CA GLN A 84 4.10 -1.76 -15.90
C GLN A 84 3.31 -1.88 -14.61
N LEU A 85 2.21 -2.62 -14.64
CA LEU A 85 1.47 -3.03 -13.45
C LEU A 85 2.12 -4.28 -12.86
N ASN A 86 2.45 -4.25 -11.59
CA ASN A 86 3.05 -5.38 -10.89
C ASN A 86 1.98 -6.34 -10.38
N GLY A 87 2.17 -7.64 -10.64
CA GLY A 87 1.25 -8.71 -10.27
C GLY A 87 0.03 -8.85 -11.20
N SER A 88 -0.91 -9.71 -10.82
CA SER A 88 -2.08 -10.02 -11.64
C SER A 88 -3.01 -8.83 -11.85
N HIS A 89 -3.53 -8.65 -13.04
CA HIS A 89 -4.58 -7.66 -13.34
C HIS A 89 -5.92 -7.99 -12.67
N GLN A 90 -6.24 -9.27 -12.51
CA GLN A 90 -7.54 -9.73 -12.01
C GLN A 90 -7.48 -10.13 -10.54
N ASN A 91 -6.51 -10.98 -10.18
CA ASN A 91 -6.38 -11.55 -8.84
C ASN A 91 -5.53 -10.64 -7.95
N ARG A 92 -6.14 -9.54 -7.48
CA ARG A 92 -5.51 -8.57 -6.58
C ARG A 92 -6.49 -8.00 -5.57
N LEU A 93 -5.97 -7.45 -4.48
CA LEU A 93 -6.77 -6.74 -3.48
C LEU A 93 -7.53 -5.58 -4.13
N PRO A 94 -8.77 -5.31 -3.69
CA PRO A 94 -9.64 -4.29 -4.29
C PRO A 94 -8.99 -2.92 -4.47
N GLY A 95 -8.39 -2.38 -3.43
CA GLY A 95 -7.81 -1.04 -3.44
C GLY A 95 -6.31 -0.98 -3.74
N ASN A 96 -5.67 -2.06 -4.23
CA ASN A 96 -4.22 -2.08 -4.45
C ASN A 96 -3.86 -1.90 -5.92
N ALA A 97 -3.04 -0.87 -6.24
CA ALA A 97 -2.36 -0.71 -7.50
C ALA A 97 -0.85 -0.53 -7.24
N ASN A 98 -0.03 -1.36 -7.84
CA ASN A 98 1.42 -1.29 -7.73
C ASN A 98 2.02 -1.26 -9.12
N PHE A 99 2.85 -0.25 -9.40
CA PHE A 99 3.46 -0.02 -10.70
C PHE A 99 4.98 0.02 -10.55
N SER A 100 5.71 -0.29 -11.61
CA SER A 100 7.12 0.05 -11.75
C SER A 100 7.30 0.95 -12.97
N PHE A 101 8.21 1.93 -12.83
CA PHE A 101 8.49 2.94 -13.86
C PHE A 101 9.95 2.86 -14.26
N GLU A 102 10.24 2.45 -15.50
CA GLU A 102 11.60 2.41 -16.02
C GLU A 102 12.26 3.81 -15.98
N HIS A 103 13.55 3.86 -15.68
CA HIS A 103 14.36 5.08 -15.65
C HIS A 103 13.95 6.12 -14.59
N VAL A 104 13.32 5.66 -13.51
CA VAL A 104 12.87 6.51 -12.40
C VAL A 104 13.45 5.96 -11.09
N GLU A 105 14.01 6.83 -10.27
CA GLU A 105 14.45 6.48 -8.93
C GLU A 105 13.25 6.60 -7.97
N GLY A 106 12.89 5.47 -7.32
CA GLY A 106 11.64 5.36 -6.57
C GLY A 106 11.56 6.24 -5.32
N SER A 107 12.67 6.50 -4.62
CA SER A 107 12.66 7.37 -3.44
C SER A 107 12.48 8.84 -3.83
N SER A 108 13.09 9.29 -4.92
CA SER A 108 12.87 10.61 -5.48
C SER A 108 11.41 10.81 -5.92
N LEU A 109 10.84 9.79 -6.57
CA LEU A 109 9.42 9.81 -6.94
C LEU A 109 8.52 9.97 -5.71
N LEU A 110 8.75 9.20 -4.64
CA LEU A 110 7.98 9.30 -3.40
C LEU A 110 8.10 10.68 -2.75
N MET A 111 9.31 11.23 -2.67
CA MET A 111 9.55 12.54 -2.07
C MET A 111 8.84 13.65 -2.85
N MET A 112 8.87 13.60 -4.18
CA MET A 112 8.19 14.60 -5.01
C MET A 112 6.66 14.49 -4.91
N LEU A 113 6.11 13.27 -4.82
CA LEU A 113 4.68 13.05 -4.60
C LEU A 113 4.24 13.53 -3.21
N ASP A 114 5.04 13.28 -2.17
CA ASP A 114 4.78 13.74 -0.81
C ASP A 114 4.72 15.27 -0.73
N ALA A 115 5.65 15.95 -1.41
CA ALA A 115 5.65 17.42 -1.52
C ALA A 115 4.38 17.99 -2.20
N GLN A 116 3.68 17.17 -2.99
CA GLN A 116 2.37 17.49 -3.59
C GLN A 116 1.18 17.00 -2.77
N GLY A 117 1.41 16.47 -1.55
CA GLY A 117 0.37 15.96 -0.67
C GLY A 117 -0.17 14.58 -1.06
N ILE A 118 0.54 13.82 -1.90
CA ILE A 118 0.17 12.48 -2.32
C ILE A 118 0.92 11.44 -1.48
N CYS A 119 0.19 10.74 -0.61
CA CYS A 119 0.74 9.65 0.19
C CYS A 119 0.81 8.36 -0.65
N ALA A 120 2.01 7.85 -0.85
CA ALA A 120 2.27 6.60 -1.57
C ALA A 120 3.35 5.77 -0.85
N SER A 121 3.74 4.63 -1.39
CA SER A 121 4.79 3.79 -0.81
C SER A 121 5.55 3.05 -1.92
N SER A 122 6.86 2.88 -1.74
CA SER A 122 7.67 1.94 -2.53
C SER A 122 7.67 0.60 -1.81
N GLY A 123 7.16 -0.46 -2.39
CA GLY A 123 7.19 -1.80 -1.78
C GLY A 123 6.49 -1.86 -0.41
N SER A 124 7.21 -2.20 0.67
CA SER A 124 6.68 -2.25 2.04
C SER A 124 6.87 -0.90 2.75
N ALA A 125 5.77 -0.31 3.22
CA ALA A 125 5.82 0.92 4.02
C ALA A 125 6.57 0.75 5.36
N CYS A 126 6.65 -0.46 5.89
CA CYS A 126 7.35 -0.76 7.15
C CYS A 126 8.85 -1.04 6.94
N ALA A 127 9.28 -1.33 5.72
CA ALA A 127 10.67 -1.60 5.36
C ALA A 127 11.28 -0.48 4.49
N SER A 128 10.71 0.72 4.53
CA SER A 128 11.17 1.89 3.75
C SER A 128 12.59 2.36 4.11
N SER A 129 13.14 1.91 5.24
CA SER A 129 14.53 2.15 5.65
C SER A 129 15.53 1.11 5.11
N SER A 130 15.05 0.03 4.49
CA SER A 130 15.91 -0.99 3.89
C SER A 130 16.33 -0.56 2.49
N ALA A 131 17.64 -0.63 2.21
CA ALA A 131 18.19 -0.43 0.86
C ALA A 131 17.91 -1.62 -0.07
N GLU A 132 17.29 -2.70 0.44
CA GLU A 132 16.99 -3.88 -0.34
C GLU A 132 15.67 -3.75 -1.11
N PRO A 133 15.59 -4.33 -2.32
CA PRO A 133 14.35 -4.35 -3.10
C PRO A 133 13.27 -5.15 -2.36
N SER A 134 12.01 -4.87 -2.65
CA SER A 134 10.90 -5.61 -2.05
C SER A 134 10.98 -7.10 -2.42
N HIS A 135 11.17 -7.96 -1.41
CA HIS A 135 11.19 -9.42 -1.60
C HIS A 135 9.90 -9.96 -2.25
N VAL A 136 8.78 -9.26 -2.10
CA VAL A 136 7.51 -9.61 -2.76
C VAL A 136 7.60 -9.34 -4.25
N LEU A 137 8.16 -8.20 -4.66
CA LEU A 137 8.30 -7.83 -6.06
C LEU A 137 9.32 -8.71 -6.78
N THR A 138 10.45 -9.01 -6.14
CA THR A 138 11.45 -9.95 -6.70
C THR A 138 10.90 -11.37 -6.79
N ALA A 139 10.11 -11.83 -5.80
CA ALA A 139 9.46 -13.14 -5.83
C ALA A 139 8.43 -13.30 -6.95
N ILE A 140 7.82 -12.22 -7.43
CA ILE A 140 6.93 -12.25 -8.60
C ILE A 140 7.64 -11.96 -9.92
N GLY A 141 8.99 -11.93 -9.90
CA GLY A 141 9.84 -11.91 -11.10
C GLY A 141 10.33 -10.53 -11.55
N LEU A 142 10.19 -9.46 -10.73
CA LEU A 142 10.77 -8.18 -11.06
C LEU A 142 12.30 -8.21 -10.85
N SER A 143 13.03 -7.50 -11.71
CA SER A 143 14.43 -7.16 -11.45
C SER A 143 14.53 -6.21 -10.25
N ASP A 144 15.70 -6.19 -9.61
CA ASP A 144 15.95 -5.27 -8.48
C ASP A 144 15.75 -3.81 -8.89
N GLU A 145 16.17 -3.43 -10.09
CA GLU A 145 15.97 -2.09 -10.64
C GLU A 145 14.49 -1.72 -10.70
N LEU A 146 13.65 -2.57 -11.29
CA LEU A 146 12.20 -2.34 -11.37
C LEU A 146 11.49 -2.42 -10.02
N ALA A 147 12.01 -3.25 -9.09
CA ALA A 147 11.48 -3.32 -7.75
C ALA A 147 11.78 -2.04 -6.94
N HIS A 148 12.95 -1.44 -7.12
CA HIS A 148 13.30 -0.13 -6.55
C HIS A 148 12.51 1.03 -7.19
N ALA A 149 12.22 0.95 -8.47
CA ALA A 149 11.42 1.92 -9.22
C ALA A 149 9.90 1.71 -9.04
N SER A 150 9.48 1.00 -7.99
CA SER A 150 8.08 0.68 -7.78
C SER A 150 7.35 1.72 -6.94
N LEU A 151 6.08 1.93 -7.25
CA LEU A 151 5.14 2.78 -6.52
C LEU A 151 3.87 2.00 -6.22
N ARG A 152 3.49 1.92 -4.93
CA ARG A 152 2.21 1.37 -4.50
C ARG A 152 1.25 2.49 -4.13
N LEU A 153 0.14 2.55 -4.84
CA LEU A 153 -1.00 3.39 -4.54
C LEU A 153 -2.11 2.51 -3.94
N THR A 154 -2.58 2.87 -2.75
CA THR A 154 -3.63 2.12 -2.06
C THR A 154 -4.85 3.02 -1.88
N LEU A 155 -5.95 2.59 -2.46
CA LEU A 155 -7.22 3.28 -2.38
C LEU A 155 -8.01 2.84 -1.16
N GLY A 156 -8.87 3.72 -0.66
CA GLY A 156 -9.76 3.44 0.45
C GLY A 156 -11.20 3.81 0.14
N ARG A 157 -12.08 3.54 1.09
CA ARG A 157 -13.54 3.76 0.96
C ARG A 157 -13.95 5.20 0.62
N ASN A 158 -13.09 6.18 0.94
CA ASN A 158 -13.36 7.60 0.72
C ASN A 158 -12.66 8.15 -0.52
N THR A 159 -11.82 7.35 -1.19
CA THR A 159 -11.13 7.79 -2.41
C THR A 159 -12.13 8.12 -3.50
N THR A 160 -11.90 9.21 -4.21
CA THR A 160 -12.75 9.70 -5.28
C THR A 160 -12.06 9.64 -6.63
N LYS A 161 -12.84 9.62 -7.71
CA LYS A 161 -12.30 9.69 -9.06
C LYS A 161 -11.53 10.99 -9.32
N LYS A 162 -12.01 12.12 -8.76
CA LYS A 162 -11.35 13.42 -8.89
C LYS A 162 -9.94 13.44 -8.27
N GLU A 163 -9.77 12.78 -7.12
CA GLU A 163 -8.45 12.62 -6.50
C GLU A 163 -7.54 11.77 -7.39
N LEU A 164 -8.04 10.70 -8.00
CA LEU A 164 -7.27 9.88 -8.92
C LEU A 164 -6.86 10.64 -10.20
N ASP A 165 -7.73 11.49 -10.72
CA ASP A 165 -7.41 12.37 -11.87
C ASP A 165 -6.24 13.29 -11.53
N LEU A 166 -6.26 13.90 -10.35
CA LEU A 166 -5.17 14.73 -9.85
C LEU A 166 -3.88 13.92 -9.65
N VAL A 167 -3.97 12.75 -9.02
CA VAL A 167 -2.81 11.86 -8.79
C VAL A 167 -2.15 11.47 -10.11
N VAL A 168 -2.92 11.10 -11.14
CA VAL A 168 -2.36 10.72 -12.45
C VAL A 168 -1.67 11.90 -13.13
N SER A 169 -2.26 13.10 -13.08
CA SER A 169 -1.63 14.31 -13.63
C SER A 169 -0.28 14.60 -12.97
N ILE A 170 -0.25 14.66 -11.63
CA ILE A 170 0.97 14.93 -10.86
C ILE A 170 2.01 13.82 -11.07
N LEU A 171 1.57 12.56 -11.07
CA LEU A 171 2.46 11.42 -11.28
C LEU A 171 3.15 11.48 -12.64
N LYS A 172 2.41 11.82 -13.70
CA LYS A 172 2.96 11.99 -15.04
C LYS A 172 4.00 13.10 -15.07
N GLU A 173 3.66 14.28 -14.58
CA GLU A 173 4.59 15.43 -14.53
C GLU A 173 5.87 15.10 -13.74
N THR A 174 5.72 14.44 -12.60
CA THR A 174 6.85 14.04 -11.75
C THR A 174 7.76 13.03 -12.46
N ILE A 175 7.19 12.03 -13.12
CA ILE A 175 7.96 11.04 -13.88
C ILE A 175 8.68 11.69 -15.06
N ASP A 176 8.04 12.58 -15.79
CA ASP A 176 8.67 13.29 -16.91
C ASP A 176 9.84 14.17 -16.42
N GLN A 177 9.71 14.81 -15.28
CA GLN A 177 10.80 15.57 -14.65
C GLN A 177 11.97 14.66 -14.25
N LEU A 178 11.73 13.55 -13.57
CA LEU A 178 12.78 12.62 -13.15
C LEU A 178 13.49 12.00 -14.35
N ARG A 179 12.78 11.64 -15.40
CA ARG A 179 13.35 11.10 -16.63
C ARG A 179 14.18 12.13 -17.40
N SER A 180 13.81 13.40 -17.35
CA SER A 180 14.56 14.47 -18.05
C SER A 180 16.00 14.64 -17.54
N ILE A 181 16.29 14.18 -16.32
CA ILE A 181 17.63 14.20 -15.70
C ILE A 181 18.26 12.80 -15.59
N SER A 182 17.63 11.77 -16.15
CA SER A 182 18.09 10.38 -16.10
C SER A 182 18.95 10.06 -17.34
N ASP A 183 20.23 9.80 -17.14
CA ASP A 183 21.15 9.41 -18.24
C ASP A 183 20.68 8.15 -18.96
N SER A 184 20.11 7.19 -18.22
CA SER A 184 19.60 5.94 -18.81
C SER A 184 18.40 6.18 -19.74
N TYR A 185 17.56 7.16 -19.43
CA TYR A 185 16.43 7.54 -20.27
C TYR A 185 16.89 8.31 -21.50
N LEU A 186 17.76 9.31 -21.31
CA LEU A 186 18.29 10.14 -22.40
C LEU A 186 19.04 9.30 -23.44
N ASN A 187 19.83 8.33 -23.00
CA ASN A 187 20.50 7.38 -23.90
C ASN A 187 19.53 6.46 -24.68
N ARG A 188 18.34 6.18 -24.13
CA ARG A 188 17.32 5.36 -24.80
C ARG A 188 16.60 6.11 -25.91
N ILE A 189 16.24 7.37 -25.68
CA ILE A 189 15.50 8.20 -26.66
C ILE A 189 16.40 8.77 -27.77
N SER A 190 17.71 8.72 -27.59
CA SER A 190 18.71 9.16 -28.59
C SER A 190 19.08 8.08 -29.62
N ARG A 191 18.54 6.87 -29.47
CA ARG A 191 18.72 5.72 -30.39
C ARG A 191 17.50 5.52 -31.26
#